data_9bae0c045d95d31f543510421505c479
#
_entry.id   9bae0c045d95d31f543510421505c479
#
_cell.length_a   1.000
_cell.length_b   1.000
_cell.length_c   1.000
_cell.angle_alpha   90.00
_cell.angle_beta   90.00
_cell.angle_gamma   90.00
#
_symmetry.space_group_name_H-M   'P 1'
#
loop_
_entity.id
_entity.type
_entity.pdbx_description
1 polymer ?
#
loop_
_entity_poly.entity_id
_entity_poly.type
_entity_poly.pdbx_seq_one_letter_code
_entity_poly.pdbx_strand_id
1 'polypeptide(L)'
;VCGRTGRCVRATASDGGPGFPIWPGVDCALREDEVPTRFYFEIPRGPLEDGHDFFRLPWPNDIRRTADGHPDLSGFPHQAMPGMPVDVLDRFLRAAETDLDGFATNGAVFFRSSNGIDWGTLDGGGASPTIYFVDLTPPASPTEAHGRLGFGWAASTGGSSYICQDWLALRPPRGASLAPGRTYAVVITAGVRDAADASMARDPDFEQMLRPTRPTGDEDLAAAWDAYAPFRAYLAHDAVDGGTILVAAVFTTQDVPGTLREAKTVVDGLPAPSTTGVILCDAAAHSICDDGLGGEDHVRGCFGEDPAFYEVQGRFKTPTFQDGARPYVTPDDGGGFTFDAGGAPETHGETDVCFSLTIPKGVTMPVDGWPVVVYLHGTGGSYRSFVGNGVAGQLSAVTLDDASTQNFAVLSFDAPQHGARRGGSPEDPEILFFNFMNPGAAYGNVLQGAVDGWQASRLLVSTDWDAASSPIGTEVRFDPARMYYYGHSQGATHGALTVAYDPSF
;
A
#
# COMPACT_ATOMS: atom_id res chain seq x y z
N VAL A 1 -32.38 15.29 -5.62
CA VAL A 1 -33.82 15.57 -5.58
C VAL A 1 -34.52 14.24 -5.39
N CYS A 2 -35.36 14.13 -4.34
CA CYS A 2 -36.13 12.92 -4.07
C CYS A 2 -37.39 12.94 -4.93
N GLY A 3 -37.58 11.95 -5.80
CA GLY A 3 -38.79 11.78 -6.60
C GLY A 3 -39.94 11.26 -5.74
N ARG A 4 -41.20 11.36 -6.26
CA ARG A 4 -42.39 10.84 -5.61
C ARG A 4 -42.37 9.33 -5.34
N THR A 5 -41.43 8.61 -5.93
CA THR A 5 -41.17 7.18 -5.73
C THR A 5 -40.24 6.86 -4.57
N GLY A 6 -39.86 7.86 -3.75
CA GLY A 6 -38.92 7.68 -2.64
C GLY A 6 -37.45 7.55 -3.07
N ARG A 7 -37.17 7.50 -4.36
CA ARG A 7 -35.80 7.48 -4.87
C ARG A 7 -35.21 8.90 -4.82
N CYS A 8 -34.19 9.10 -4.01
CA CYS A 8 -33.42 10.34 -3.97
C CYS A 8 -32.29 10.23 -4.98
N VAL A 9 -32.38 10.94 -6.11
CA VAL A 9 -31.28 11.14 -7.04
C VAL A 9 -30.67 12.52 -6.80
N ARG A 10 -29.35 12.65 -6.86
CA ARG A 10 -28.75 13.98 -6.94
C ARG A 10 -29.32 14.71 -8.16
N ALA A 11 -29.56 16.02 -8.00
CA ALA A 11 -30.05 16.84 -9.11
C ALA A 11 -29.13 16.66 -10.31
N THR A 12 -29.71 16.27 -11.45
CA THR A 12 -29.01 16.31 -12.73
C THR A 12 -28.75 17.76 -13.11
N ALA A 13 -27.63 18.03 -13.77
CA ALA A 13 -27.16 19.35 -14.16
C ALA A 13 -28.05 20.12 -15.18
N SER A 14 -29.38 19.96 -15.12
CA SER A 14 -30.32 20.78 -15.89
C SER A 14 -30.45 22.21 -15.34
N ASP A 15 -29.76 22.53 -14.24
CA ASP A 15 -29.88 23.82 -13.56
C ASP A 15 -28.72 24.80 -13.85
N GLY A 16 -28.08 24.68 -15.03
CA GLY A 16 -27.20 25.73 -15.56
C GLY A 16 -25.79 25.81 -14.97
N GLY A 17 -25.35 24.83 -14.16
CA GLY A 17 -23.95 24.65 -13.76
C GLY A 17 -23.10 23.98 -14.85
N PRO A 18 -21.76 24.06 -14.84
CA PRO A 18 -20.91 23.37 -15.80
C PRO A 18 -21.25 21.86 -15.74
N GLY A 19 -21.84 21.38 -16.84
CA GLY A 19 -22.50 20.08 -16.93
C GLY A 19 -21.52 18.92 -16.92
N PHE A 20 -21.13 18.47 -15.73
CA PHE A 20 -20.63 17.13 -15.55
C PHE A 20 -21.84 16.22 -15.27
N PRO A 21 -22.11 15.19 -16.09
CA PRO A 21 -23.11 14.19 -15.71
C PRO A 21 -22.68 13.60 -14.37
N ILE A 22 -23.53 13.77 -13.38
CA ILE A 22 -23.30 13.18 -12.04
C ILE A 22 -23.65 11.71 -12.15
N TRP A 23 -22.70 10.84 -11.78
CA TRP A 23 -22.97 9.42 -11.67
C TRP A 23 -24.17 9.19 -10.74
N PRO A 24 -25.22 8.47 -11.20
CA PRO A 24 -26.42 8.25 -10.41
C PRO A 24 -26.19 7.40 -9.16
N GLY A 25 -25.04 6.72 -9.09
CA GLY A 25 -24.72 5.78 -8.02
C GLY A 25 -25.33 4.39 -8.29
N VAL A 26 -25.10 3.49 -7.34
CA VAL A 26 -25.69 2.15 -7.33
C VAL A 26 -27.22 2.26 -7.29
N ASP A 27 -27.93 1.39 -8.01
CA ASP A 27 -29.38 1.29 -7.96
C ASP A 27 -29.81 0.61 -6.67
N CYS A 28 -30.04 1.42 -5.65
CA CYS A 28 -30.50 0.93 -4.36
C CYS A 28 -32.02 0.66 -4.43
N ALA A 29 -32.42 -0.59 -4.25
CA ALA A 29 -33.80 -0.92 -3.99
C ALA A 29 -34.33 -0.05 -2.83
N LEU A 30 -35.57 0.40 -2.92
CA LEU A 30 -36.26 0.96 -1.77
C LEU A 30 -36.20 -0.07 -0.66
N ARG A 31 -36.15 0.41 0.62
CA ARG A 31 -36.30 -0.51 1.76
C ARG A 31 -37.49 -1.41 1.47
N GLU A 32 -37.18 -2.68 1.26
CA GLU A 32 -38.22 -3.68 1.25
C GLU A 32 -38.67 -3.76 2.70
N ASP A 33 -39.98 -3.69 2.96
CA ASP A 33 -40.55 -3.99 4.28
C ASP A 33 -40.42 -5.50 4.55
N GLU A 34 -39.20 -6.03 4.33
CA GLU A 34 -38.88 -7.43 4.59
C GLU A 34 -38.92 -7.68 6.11
N VAL A 35 -39.87 -8.49 6.50
CA VAL A 35 -40.01 -9.00 7.87
C VAL A 35 -39.90 -10.51 7.79
N PRO A 36 -38.94 -11.10 8.50
CA PRO A 36 -37.95 -10.51 9.42
C PRO A 36 -36.77 -9.86 8.68
N THR A 37 -36.21 -8.79 9.29
CA THR A 37 -34.98 -8.14 8.84
C THR A 37 -33.81 -9.14 8.78
N ARG A 38 -32.95 -9.04 7.75
CA ARG A 38 -31.75 -9.87 7.63
C ARG A 38 -30.54 -9.05 7.20
N PHE A 39 -29.34 -9.54 7.50
CA PHE A 39 -28.13 -9.13 6.79
C PHE A 39 -28.09 -9.85 5.44
N TYR A 40 -27.83 -9.11 4.36
CA TYR A 40 -27.68 -9.71 3.03
C TYR A 40 -26.41 -10.58 2.96
N PHE A 41 -26.54 -11.71 2.27
CA PHE A 41 -25.46 -12.59 1.91
C PHE A 41 -25.78 -13.24 0.57
N GLU A 42 -25.68 -12.47 -0.50
CA GLU A 42 -26.01 -12.95 -1.86
C GLU A 42 -24.73 -13.36 -2.58
N ILE A 43 -24.61 -14.65 -2.87
CA ILE A 43 -23.49 -15.20 -3.64
C ILE A 43 -23.65 -14.77 -5.10
N PRO A 44 -22.62 -14.13 -5.71
CA PRO A 44 -22.66 -13.82 -7.14
C PRO A 44 -22.78 -15.10 -7.97
N ARG A 45 -23.78 -15.14 -8.85
CA ARG A 45 -24.01 -16.23 -9.82
C ARG A 45 -23.79 -15.69 -11.22
N GLY A 46 -22.52 -15.67 -11.62
CA GLY A 46 -22.05 -15.06 -12.87
C GLY A 46 -21.69 -13.57 -12.73
N PRO A 47 -21.35 -12.92 -13.86
CA PRO A 47 -20.95 -11.51 -13.88
C PRO A 47 -22.05 -10.62 -13.34
N LEU A 48 -21.71 -9.68 -12.45
CA LEU A 48 -22.65 -8.69 -11.96
C LEU A 48 -22.87 -7.61 -13.03
N GLU A 49 -24.14 -7.22 -13.19
CA GLU A 49 -24.52 -6.12 -14.09
C GLU A 49 -24.12 -4.76 -13.48
N ASP A 50 -23.88 -3.77 -14.34
CA ASP A 50 -23.64 -2.38 -13.92
C ASP A 50 -24.82 -1.87 -13.09
N GLY A 51 -24.49 -1.27 -11.93
CA GLY A 51 -25.50 -0.75 -11.01
C GLY A 51 -26.03 -1.75 -9.99
N HIS A 52 -25.59 -3.02 -10.04
CA HIS A 52 -25.90 -3.98 -8.97
C HIS A 52 -25.32 -3.51 -7.62
N ASP A 53 -26.02 -3.84 -6.53
CA ASP A 53 -25.51 -3.56 -5.19
C ASP A 53 -24.41 -4.57 -4.80
N PHE A 54 -23.18 -4.21 -5.09
CA PHE A 54 -21.99 -5.03 -4.82
C PHE A 54 -21.92 -5.53 -3.37
N PHE A 55 -22.41 -4.73 -2.42
CA PHE A 55 -22.34 -5.01 -0.99
C PHE A 55 -23.48 -5.88 -0.46
N ARG A 56 -24.29 -6.49 -1.33
CA ARG A 56 -25.24 -7.54 -0.92
C ARG A 56 -24.52 -8.86 -0.53
N LEU A 57 -23.26 -9.04 -0.92
CA LEU A 57 -22.34 -9.94 -0.26
C LEU A 57 -21.45 -9.11 0.68
N PRO A 58 -21.26 -9.49 1.96
CA PRO A 58 -20.31 -8.81 2.84
C PRO A 58 -18.92 -8.71 2.20
N TRP A 59 -18.30 -7.54 2.27
CA TRP A 59 -17.02 -7.24 1.64
C TRP A 59 -16.00 -6.72 2.66
N PRO A 60 -14.71 -7.20 2.64
CA PRO A 60 -14.14 -8.25 1.79
C PRO A 60 -14.68 -9.65 2.10
N ASN A 61 -14.56 -10.58 1.12
CA ASN A 61 -15.02 -11.96 1.25
C ASN A 61 -14.29 -12.88 0.28
N ASP A 62 -13.82 -14.05 0.74
CA ASP A 62 -13.09 -15.02 -0.09
C ASP A 62 -13.95 -15.67 -1.20
N ILE A 63 -15.28 -15.53 -1.16
CA ILE A 63 -16.15 -15.85 -2.31
C ILE A 63 -15.83 -14.99 -3.52
N ARG A 64 -15.32 -13.77 -3.31
CA ARG A 64 -14.81 -12.86 -4.33
C ARG A 64 -13.29 -12.90 -4.39
N ARG A 65 -12.74 -14.10 -4.40
CA ARG A 65 -11.31 -14.33 -4.58
C ARG A 65 -11.11 -15.40 -5.63
N THR A 66 -10.26 -15.12 -6.62
CA THR A 66 -9.91 -16.07 -7.68
C THR A 66 -9.12 -17.25 -7.11
N ALA A 67 -8.98 -18.32 -7.88
CA ALA A 67 -8.18 -19.48 -7.50
C ALA A 67 -6.69 -19.13 -7.29
N ASP A 68 -6.20 -18.10 -7.98
CA ASP A 68 -4.83 -17.58 -7.87
C ASP A 68 -4.67 -16.62 -6.69
N GLY A 69 -5.75 -16.32 -5.96
CA GLY A 69 -5.73 -15.51 -4.75
C GLY A 69 -6.02 -14.02 -4.95
N HIS A 70 -6.23 -13.57 -6.18
CA HIS A 70 -6.55 -12.18 -6.49
C HIS A 70 -7.99 -11.82 -6.10
N PRO A 71 -8.28 -10.59 -5.66
CA PRO A 71 -9.65 -10.14 -5.43
C PRO A 71 -10.42 -10.06 -6.76
N ASP A 72 -11.68 -10.50 -6.77
CA ASP A 72 -12.63 -10.27 -7.84
C ASP A 72 -13.45 -9.02 -7.52
N LEU A 73 -13.19 -7.95 -8.26
CA LEU A 73 -13.84 -6.64 -8.14
C LEU A 73 -14.92 -6.41 -9.22
N SER A 74 -15.27 -7.45 -9.97
CA SER A 74 -16.33 -7.36 -10.97
C SER A 74 -17.64 -6.85 -10.37
N GLY A 75 -18.24 -5.85 -11.01
CA GLY A 75 -19.43 -5.17 -10.51
C GLY A 75 -19.20 -4.21 -9.34
N PHE A 76 -17.92 -3.92 -8.95
CA PHE A 76 -17.66 -2.87 -7.98
C PHE A 76 -18.13 -1.51 -8.52
N PRO A 77 -18.84 -0.69 -7.73
CA PRO A 77 -19.41 0.56 -8.20
C PRO A 77 -18.32 1.54 -8.65
N HIS A 78 -18.26 1.82 -9.94
CA HIS A 78 -17.37 2.82 -10.51
C HIS A 78 -18.05 3.57 -11.65
N GLN A 79 -17.48 4.70 -12.05
CA GLN A 79 -18.03 5.53 -13.09
C GLN A 79 -16.93 6.10 -13.98
N ALA A 80 -17.10 5.95 -15.30
CA ALA A 80 -16.40 6.80 -16.25
C ALA A 80 -16.82 8.26 -16.05
N MET A 81 -15.89 9.14 -15.68
CA MET A 81 -16.18 10.57 -15.55
C MET A 81 -16.20 11.21 -16.92
N PRO A 82 -17.35 11.77 -17.38
CA PRO A 82 -17.41 12.50 -18.63
C PRO A 82 -16.41 13.65 -18.67
N GLY A 83 -15.64 13.72 -19.75
CA GLY A 83 -14.55 14.71 -19.92
C GLY A 83 -13.21 14.26 -19.36
N MET A 84 -13.14 13.16 -18.63
CA MET A 84 -11.88 12.46 -18.34
C MET A 84 -11.61 11.45 -19.46
N PRO A 85 -10.36 11.36 -19.98
CA PRO A 85 -10.03 10.41 -21.05
C PRO A 85 -10.10 8.95 -20.60
N VAL A 86 -10.10 8.72 -19.29
CA VAL A 86 -10.12 7.38 -18.67
C VAL A 86 -10.95 7.39 -17.39
N ASP A 87 -11.48 6.24 -17.03
CA ASP A 87 -11.99 5.95 -15.69
C ASP A 87 -10.82 5.59 -14.77
N VAL A 88 -10.45 6.53 -13.89
CA VAL A 88 -9.34 6.33 -12.96
C VAL A 88 -9.64 5.21 -11.96
N LEU A 89 -10.90 5.10 -11.48
CA LEU A 89 -11.25 4.04 -10.54
C LEU A 89 -11.19 2.66 -11.19
N ASP A 90 -11.66 2.50 -12.44
CA ASP A 90 -11.52 1.25 -13.20
C ASP A 90 -10.04 0.81 -13.31
N ARG A 91 -9.13 1.77 -13.51
CA ARG A 91 -7.69 1.44 -13.51
C ARG A 91 -7.18 0.90 -12.18
N PHE A 92 -7.62 1.49 -11.07
CA PHE A 92 -7.27 0.97 -9.74
C PHE A 92 -7.90 -0.38 -9.45
N LEU A 93 -9.15 -0.62 -9.90
CA LEU A 93 -9.79 -1.92 -9.74
C LEU A 93 -9.04 -3.00 -10.51
N ARG A 94 -8.70 -2.76 -11.78
CA ARG A 94 -7.92 -3.70 -12.60
C ARG A 94 -6.53 -3.98 -12.03
N ALA A 95 -5.81 -2.93 -11.57
CA ALA A 95 -4.53 -3.12 -10.93
C ALA A 95 -4.66 -3.95 -9.63
N ALA A 96 -5.71 -3.71 -8.84
CA ALA A 96 -5.95 -4.51 -7.64
C ALA A 96 -6.26 -5.98 -7.96
N GLU A 97 -7.02 -6.26 -9.03
CA GLU A 97 -7.30 -7.61 -9.50
C GLU A 97 -6.06 -8.33 -10.05
N THR A 98 -5.04 -7.59 -10.49
CA THR A 98 -3.79 -8.14 -11.05
C THR A 98 -2.69 -8.26 -10.00
N ASP A 99 -2.54 -7.22 -9.14
CA ASP A 99 -1.35 -7.04 -8.33
C ASP A 99 -1.53 -7.49 -6.87
N LEU A 100 -2.79 -7.62 -6.39
CA LEU A 100 -3.05 -8.02 -5.00
C LEU A 100 -3.31 -9.53 -4.91
N ASP A 101 -2.71 -10.18 -3.93
CA ASP A 101 -2.86 -11.61 -3.64
C ASP A 101 -3.85 -11.90 -2.50
N GLY A 102 -4.63 -10.89 -2.11
CA GLY A 102 -5.63 -10.95 -1.05
C GLY A 102 -6.16 -9.58 -0.67
N PHE A 103 -6.81 -9.50 0.47
CA PHE A 103 -7.46 -8.27 0.93
C PHE A 103 -6.58 -7.44 1.86
N ALA A 104 -6.92 -6.15 2.01
CA ALA A 104 -6.13 -5.22 2.82
C ALA A 104 -6.07 -5.63 4.31
N THR A 105 -4.89 -5.51 4.91
CA THR A 105 -4.67 -5.83 6.33
C THR A 105 -5.28 -4.81 7.30
N ASN A 106 -5.70 -3.64 6.82
CA ASN A 106 -6.29 -2.55 7.62
C ASN A 106 -7.64 -2.06 7.09
N GLY A 107 -8.23 -2.77 6.12
CA GLY A 107 -9.51 -2.46 5.52
C GLY A 107 -10.70 -2.63 6.48
N ALA A 108 -11.84 -2.05 6.13
CA ALA A 108 -13.09 -2.29 6.81
C ALA A 108 -13.91 -3.39 6.14
N VAL A 109 -14.60 -4.17 6.96
CA VAL A 109 -15.54 -5.22 6.50
C VAL A 109 -16.96 -4.65 6.55
N PHE A 110 -17.61 -4.59 5.41
CA PHE A 110 -18.95 -4.03 5.26
C PHE A 110 -20.02 -5.12 5.22
N PHE A 111 -21.10 -4.86 5.95
CA PHE A 111 -22.32 -5.64 5.91
C PHE A 111 -23.48 -4.71 5.58
N ARG A 112 -24.45 -5.20 4.84
CA ARG A 112 -25.71 -4.51 4.58
C ARG A 112 -26.87 -5.29 5.16
N SER A 113 -27.89 -4.57 5.65
CA SER A 113 -29.13 -5.18 6.13
C SER A 113 -30.33 -4.72 5.29
N SER A 114 -31.38 -5.54 5.24
CA SER A 114 -32.61 -5.24 4.51
C SER A 114 -33.41 -4.09 5.11
N ASN A 115 -33.25 -3.86 6.43
CA ASN A 115 -33.81 -2.76 7.19
C ASN A 115 -32.82 -2.25 8.25
N GLY A 116 -33.16 -1.15 8.93
CA GLY A 116 -32.37 -0.61 10.03
C GLY A 116 -32.19 -1.64 11.14
N ILE A 117 -31.02 -1.60 11.81
CA ILE A 117 -30.71 -2.41 12.98
C ILE A 117 -30.65 -1.54 14.24
N ASP A 118 -30.89 -2.13 15.40
CA ASP A 118 -30.65 -1.46 16.68
C ASP A 118 -29.17 -1.50 17.05
N TRP A 119 -28.49 -0.36 16.86
CA TRP A 119 -27.06 -0.19 17.17
C TRP A 119 -26.73 -0.46 18.64
N GLY A 120 -27.70 -0.32 19.53
CA GLY A 120 -27.53 -0.62 20.95
C GLY A 120 -27.32 -2.10 21.25
N THR A 121 -27.64 -2.98 20.30
CA THR A 121 -27.47 -4.42 20.42
C THR A 121 -26.11 -4.92 19.89
N LEU A 122 -25.26 -4.01 19.35
CA LEU A 122 -23.91 -4.32 18.90
C LEU A 122 -22.95 -4.34 20.09
N ASP A 123 -22.66 -5.52 20.60
CA ASP A 123 -21.72 -5.75 21.71
C ASP A 123 -20.55 -6.61 21.25
N GLY A 124 -19.34 -6.04 21.31
CA GLY A 124 -18.08 -6.75 21.01
C GLY A 124 -17.38 -7.34 22.24
N GLY A 125 -17.96 -7.17 23.42
CA GLY A 125 -17.36 -7.57 24.70
C GLY A 125 -18.01 -8.80 25.34
N GLY A 126 -17.44 -9.19 26.48
CA GLY A 126 -17.99 -10.28 27.31
C GLY A 126 -17.86 -11.67 26.74
N ALA A 127 -18.57 -12.61 27.37
CA ALA A 127 -18.54 -14.04 27.03
C ALA A 127 -19.40 -14.40 25.81
N SER A 128 -20.39 -13.56 25.47
CA SER A 128 -21.35 -13.79 24.39
C SER A 128 -21.49 -12.53 23.54
N PRO A 129 -20.44 -12.10 22.83
CA PRO A 129 -20.50 -10.92 22.00
C PRO A 129 -21.50 -11.12 20.84
N THR A 130 -22.19 -10.04 20.47
CA THR A 130 -23.10 -10.05 19.31
C THR A 130 -22.38 -9.79 18.00
N ILE A 131 -21.20 -9.14 18.05
CA ILE A 131 -20.28 -8.94 16.92
C ILE A 131 -18.84 -9.20 17.37
N TYR A 132 -18.04 -9.86 16.56
CA TYR A 132 -16.63 -10.08 16.87
C TYR A 132 -15.78 -10.35 15.62
N PHE A 133 -14.48 -10.09 15.78
CA PHE A 133 -13.42 -10.40 14.82
C PHE A 133 -12.62 -11.61 15.33
N VAL A 134 -12.35 -12.59 14.47
CA VAL A 134 -11.59 -13.80 14.85
C VAL A 134 -10.56 -14.14 13.76
N ASP A 135 -9.35 -14.52 14.20
CA ASP A 135 -8.32 -15.13 13.35
C ASP A 135 -8.67 -16.62 13.16
N LEU A 136 -8.88 -17.06 11.93
CA LEU A 136 -9.21 -18.44 11.59
C LEU A 136 -7.98 -19.33 11.41
N THR A 137 -6.78 -18.80 11.60
CA THR A 137 -5.55 -19.61 11.60
C THR A 137 -5.65 -20.65 12.70
N PRO A 138 -5.43 -21.94 12.40
CA PRO A 138 -5.50 -22.99 13.42
C PRO A 138 -4.58 -22.67 14.60
N PRO A 139 -5.09 -22.74 15.84
CA PRO A 139 -4.28 -22.53 17.03
C PRO A 139 -3.12 -23.53 17.13
N ALA A 140 -2.05 -23.15 17.82
CA ALA A 140 -0.88 -23.99 18.02
C ALA A 140 -1.19 -25.30 18.83
N SER A 141 -2.23 -25.26 19.65
CA SER A 141 -2.70 -26.39 20.43
C SER A 141 -4.17 -26.71 20.15
N PRO A 142 -4.58 -27.98 20.06
CA PRO A 142 -5.98 -28.38 19.87
C PRO A 142 -6.93 -27.94 21.00
N THR A 143 -6.41 -27.53 22.15
CA THR A 143 -7.19 -27.04 23.29
C THR A 143 -7.21 -25.54 23.43
N GLU A 144 -6.47 -24.83 22.59
CA GLU A 144 -6.45 -23.38 22.55
C GLU A 144 -7.56 -22.87 21.64
N ALA A 145 -8.33 -21.88 22.09
CA ALA A 145 -9.35 -21.24 21.26
C ALA A 145 -8.73 -20.28 20.24
N HIS A 146 -9.41 -20.06 19.14
CA HIS A 146 -8.99 -19.09 18.14
C HIS A 146 -8.95 -17.66 18.72
N GLY A 147 -7.93 -16.89 18.29
CA GLY A 147 -7.71 -15.53 18.77
C GLY A 147 -8.81 -14.58 18.33
N ARG A 148 -9.44 -13.89 19.29
CA ARG A 148 -10.35 -12.77 19.01
C ARG A 148 -9.57 -11.47 18.99
N LEU A 149 -9.92 -10.59 18.06
CA LEU A 149 -9.26 -9.32 17.84
C LEU A 149 -10.14 -8.16 18.30
N GLY A 150 -9.51 -7.12 18.83
CA GLY A 150 -10.19 -5.84 19.03
C GLY A 150 -10.60 -5.24 17.69
N PHE A 151 -11.66 -4.42 17.68
CA PHE A 151 -12.14 -3.74 16.47
C PHE A 151 -12.83 -2.42 16.82
N GLY A 152 -12.97 -1.56 15.81
CA GLY A 152 -13.88 -0.44 15.82
C GLY A 152 -14.98 -0.65 14.80
N TRP A 153 -16.15 0.00 15.00
CA TRP A 153 -17.23 -0.08 14.03
C TRP A 153 -17.80 1.28 13.68
N ALA A 154 -18.48 1.37 12.55
CA ALA A 154 -19.28 2.49 12.11
C ALA A 154 -20.51 1.96 11.36
N ALA A 155 -21.59 2.71 11.39
CA ALA A 155 -22.82 2.31 10.74
C ALA A 155 -23.58 3.53 10.20
N SER A 156 -24.47 3.32 9.24
CA SER A 156 -25.33 4.37 8.69
C SER A 156 -26.63 3.77 8.17
N THR A 157 -27.73 4.49 8.40
CA THR A 157 -29.02 4.24 7.76
C THR A 157 -29.16 4.94 6.41
N GLY A 158 -28.19 5.81 6.04
CA GLY A 158 -28.11 6.46 4.73
C GLY A 158 -27.15 5.75 3.81
N GLY A 159 -27.44 5.78 2.50
CA GLY A 159 -26.55 5.30 1.45
C GLY A 159 -25.58 6.38 0.95
N SER A 160 -24.66 5.96 0.09
CA SER A 160 -23.79 6.83 -0.72
C SER A 160 -23.92 6.48 -2.19
N SER A 161 -23.07 7.06 -3.04
CA SER A 161 -23.00 6.68 -4.46
C SER A 161 -22.42 5.27 -4.67
N TYR A 162 -21.75 4.69 -3.68
CA TYR A 162 -21.05 3.40 -3.78
C TYR A 162 -21.70 2.28 -2.97
N ILE A 163 -22.38 2.61 -1.89
CA ILE A 163 -23.03 1.63 -1.01
C ILE A 163 -24.43 2.10 -0.66
N CYS A 164 -25.39 1.20 -0.71
CA CYS A 164 -26.77 1.49 -0.36
C CYS A 164 -26.97 1.68 1.15
N GLN A 165 -28.18 2.07 1.56
CA GLN A 165 -28.55 2.34 2.95
C GLN A 165 -28.42 1.10 3.87
N ASP A 166 -28.44 1.34 5.17
CA ASP A 166 -28.44 0.32 6.23
C ASP A 166 -27.19 -0.57 6.21
N TRP A 167 -26.01 0.07 6.35
CA TRP A 167 -24.74 -0.64 6.39
C TRP A 167 -24.05 -0.55 7.76
N LEU A 168 -23.32 -1.60 8.10
CA LEU A 168 -22.41 -1.73 9.24
C LEU A 168 -21.01 -2.04 8.71
N ALA A 169 -20.02 -1.32 9.18
CA ALA A 169 -18.61 -1.55 8.86
C ALA A 169 -17.81 -1.83 10.14
N LEU A 170 -17.04 -2.91 10.15
CA LEU A 170 -16.10 -3.26 11.20
C LEU A 170 -14.67 -3.16 10.66
N ARG A 171 -13.76 -2.66 11.45
CA ARG A 171 -12.35 -2.52 11.06
C ARG A 171 -11.41 -2.86 12.21
N PRO A 172 -10.18 -3.29 11.93
CA PRO A 172 -9.15 -3.43 12.95
C PRO A 172 -8.94 -2.12 13.73
N PRO A 173 -8.40 -2.17 14.95
CA PRO A 173 -8.07 -0.97 15.71
C PRO A 173 -7.07 -0.09 14.94
N ARG A 174 -7.11 1.21 15.18
CA ARG A 174 -6.12 2.12 14.60
C ARG A 174 -4.71 1.77 15.12
N GLY A 175 -3.76 1.64 14.20
CA GLY A 175 -2.38 1.28 14.54
C GLY A 175 -2.15 -0.22 14.81
N ALA A 176 -3.16 -1.07 14.59
CA ALA A 176 -3.04 -2.53 14.67
C ALA A 176 -3.63 -3.15 13.40
N SER A 177 -2.79 -3.42 12.42
CA SER A 177 -3.19 -4.14 11.21
C SER A 177 -3.38 -5.63 11.51
N LEU A 178 -4.18 -6.31 10.69
CA LEU A 178 -4.24 -7.75 10.63
C LEU A 178 -2.88 -8.31 10.16
N ALA A 179 -2.55 -9.52 10.57
CA ALA A 179 -1.35 -10.17 10.08
C ALA A 179 -1.52 -10.51 8.58
N PRO A 180 -0.45 -10.38 7.78
CA PRO A 180 -0.48 -10.70 6.37
C PRO A 180 -0.62 -12.20 6.11
N GLY A 181 -1.24 -12.56 4.98
CA GLY A 181 -1.39 -13.95 4.53
C GLY A 181 -2.25 -14.81 5.44
N ARG A 182 -3.17 -14.23 6.23
CA ARG A 182 -4.03 -14.97 7.18
C ARG A 182 -5.50 -14.82 6.85
N THR A 183 -6.27 -15.85 7.20
CA THR A 183 -7.72 -15.85 7.03
C THR A 183 -8.41 -15.42 8.32
N TYR A 184 -9.35 -14.49 8.18
CA TYR A 184 -10.13 -13.92 9.28
C TYR A 184 -11.62 -14.09 9.04
N ALA A 185 -12.41 -14.02 10.11
CA ALA A 185 -13.83 -13.83 10.01
C ALA A 185 -14.31 -12.65 10.86
N VAL A 186 -15.28 -11.91 10.34
CA VAL A 186 -16.11 -10.99 11.10
C VAL A 186 -17.49 -11.63 11.24
N VAL A 187 -17.96 -11.78 12.46
CA VAL A 187 -19.15 -12.56 12.79
C VAL A 187 -20.19 -11.69 13.46
N ILE A 188 -21.44 -11.80 13.03
CA ILE A 188 -22.62 -11.17 13.63
C ILE A 188 -23.57 -12.27 14.09
N THR A 189 -23.99 -12.22 15.35
CA THR A 189 -24.83 -13.25 15.97
C THR A 189 -26.29 -12.84 16.13
N ALA A 190 -27.16 -13.79 16.46
CA ALA A 190 -28.60 -13.59 16.69
C ALA A 190 -28.94 -12.70 17.90
N GLY A 191 -27.93 -12.22 18.64
CA GLY A 191 -28.11 -11.18 19.66
C GLY A 191 -28.37 -9.79 19.07
N VAL A 192 -27.98 -9.55 17.81
CA VAL A 192 -28.33 -8.29 17.10
C VAL A 192 -29.82 -8.28 16.76
N ARG A 193 -30.44 -7.11 16.97
CA ARG A 193 -31.87 -6.86 16.73
C ARG A 193 -32.06 -5.84 15.61
N ASP A 194 -33.23 -5.87 14.99
CA ASP A 194 -33.62 -4.81 14.06
C ASP A 194 -34.07 -3.53 14.81
N ALA A 195 -34.30 -2.45 14.06
CA ALA A 195 -34.72 -1.17 14.63
C ALA A 195 -36.08 -1.20 15.36
N ALA A 196 -36.86 -2.26 15.20
CA ALA A 196 -38.11 -2.51 15.91
C ALA A 196 -37.96 -3.47 17.10
N ASP A 197 -36.71 -3.78 17.51
CA ASP A 197 -36.36 -4.78 18.56
C ASP A 197 -36.84 -6.21 18.22
N ALA A 198 -37.04 -6.51 16.95
CA ALA A 198 -37.40 -7.85 16.51
C ALA A 198 -36.14 -8.70 16.20
N SER A 199 -36.30 -10.02 16.26
CA SER A 199 -35.25 -10.97 15.89
C SER A 199 -35.00 -10.90 14.38
N MET A 200 -33.74 -10.93 13.98
CA MET A 200 -33.33 -10.95 12.59
C MET A 200 -33.30 -12.38 12.03
N ALA A 201 -33.54 -12.52 10.74
CA ALA A 201 -33.41 -13.79 10.02
C ALA A 201 -31.98 -13.94 9.45
N ARG A 202 -31.63 -15.20 9.20
CA ARG A 202 -30.43 -15.54 8.43
C ARG A 202 -30.75 -15.49 6.92
N ASP A 203 -29.81 -15.02 6.13
CA ASP A 203 -29.90 -15.07 4.68
C ASP A 203 -29.85 -16.54 4.19
N PRO A 204 -30.68 -16.95 3.21
CA PRO A 204 -30.69 -18.32 2.70
C PRO A 204 -29.36 -18.79 2.12
N ASP A 205 -28.59 -17.93 1.45
CA ASP A 205 -27.28 -18.30 0.93
C ASP A 205 -26.27 -18.51 2.07
N PHE A 206 -26.31 -17.67 3.12
CA PHE A 206 -25.47 -17.90 4.30
C PHE A 206 -25.81 -19.19 5.05
N GLU A 207 -27.10 -19.58 5.08
CA GLU A 207 -27.49 -20.88 5.65
C GLU A 207 -26.77 -22.05 4.97
N GLN A 208 -26.50 -21.97 3.66
CA GLN A 208 -25.77 -22.99 2.92
C GLN A 208 -24.30 -23.08 3.37
N MET A 209 -23.68 -21.94 3.72
CA MET A 209 -22.27 -21.91 4.18
C MET A 209 -22.03 -22.70 5.45
N LEU A 210 -23.06 -22.83 6.28
CA LEU A 210 -23.00 -23.56 7.57
C LEU A 210 -23.30 -25.07 7.45
N ARG A 211 -23.79 -25.55 6.30
CA ARG A 211 -24.13 -26.95 6.12
C ARG A 211 -22.91 -27.87 6.17
N PRO A 212 -23.04 -29.08 6.74
CA PRO A 212 -21.94 -30.03 6.84
C PRO A 212 -21.55 -30.66 5.49
N THR A 213 -22.42 -30.59 4.50
CA THR A 213 -22.22 -31.21 3.17
C THR A 213 -22.16 -30.17 2.07
N ARG A 214 -21.20 -30.35 1.17
CA ARG A 214 -21.00 -29.49 -0.01
C ARG A 214 -22.25 -29.51 -0.90
N PRO A 215 -22.77 -28.34 -1.30
CA PRO A 215 -23.88 -28.26 -2.25
C PRO A 215 -23.51 -28.87 -3.60
N THR A 216 -24.54 -29.33 -4.34
CA THR A 216 -24.38 -29.87 -5.69
C THR A 216 -25.41 -29.25 -6.61
N GLY A 217 -25.09 -29.11 -7.90
CA GLY A 217 -26.01 -28.56 -8.92
C GLY A 217 -25.98 -27.04 -9.08
N ASP A 218 -25.15 -26.34 -8.28
CA ASP A 218 -24.85 -24.91 -8.38
C ASP A 218 -23.35 -24.76 -8.04
N GLU A 219 -22.52 -24.51 -9.07
CA GLU A 219 -21.07 -24.47 -8.94
C GLU A 219 -20.61 -23.22 -8.16
N ASP A 220 -21.29 -22.07 -8.33
CA ASP A 220 -20.95 -20.84 -7.61
C ASP A 220 -21.24 -21.02 -6.10
N LEU A 221 -22.37 -21.61 -5.77
CA LEU A 221 -22.69 -21.95 -4.39
C LEU A 221 -21.72 -22.99 -3.80
N ALA A 222 -21.29 -23.95 -4.58
CA ALA A 222 -20.33 -24.96 -4.15
C ALA A 222 -18.94 -24.36 -3.90
N ALA A 223 -18.48 -23.45 -4.77
CA ALA A 223 -17.24 -22.70 -4.60
C ALA A 223 -17.29 -21.78 -3.36
N ALA A 224 -18.41 -21.08 -3.17
CA ALA A 224 -18.63 -20.27 -1.97
C ALA A 224 -18.59 -21.12 -0.68
N TRP A 225 -19.19 -22.30 -0.72
CA TRP A 225 -19.13 -23.23 0.40
C TRP A 225 -17.69 -23.68 0.68
N ASP A 226 -16.89 -23.96 -0.35
CA ASP A 226 -15.47 -24.31 -0.20
C ASP A 226 -14.68 -23.18 0.46
N ALA A 227 -14.89 -21.91 0.06
CA ALA A 227 -14.25 -20.72 0.64
C ALA A 227 -14.55 -20.55 2.15
N TYR A 228 -15.70 -21.08 2.64
CA TYR A 228 -16.07 -21.05 4.06
C TYR A 228 -15.58 -22.25 4.86
N ALA A 229 -14.76 -23.14 4.30
CA ALA A 229 -14.20 -24.27 5.02
C ALA A 229 -13.41 -23.87 6.29
N PRO A 230 -12.56 -22.82 6.30
CA PRO A 230 -11.88 -22.39 7.51
C PRO A 230 -12.85 -21.94 8.62
N PHE A 231 -13.96 -21.29 8.24
CA PHE A 231 -14.98 -20.86 9.20
C PHE A 231 -15.71 -22.06 9.84
N ARG A 232 -16.10 -23.07 9.06
CA ARG A 232 -16.70 -24.28 9.61
C ARG A 232 -15.73 -25.05 10.51
N ALA A 233 -14.43 -25.07 10.17
CA ALA A 233 -13.41 -25.67 11.02
C ALA A 233 -13.30 -24.92 12.37
N TYR A 234 -13.31 -23.58 12.35
CA TYR A 234 -13.36 -22.77 13.57
C TYR A 234 -14.59 -23.09 14.44
N LEU A 235 -15.80 -23.12 13.84
CA LEU A 235 -17.03 -23.42 14.59
C LEU A 235 -16.94 -24.77 15.29
N ALA A 236 -16.43 -25.80 14.61
CA ALA A 236 -16.26 -27.13 15.15
C ALA A 236 -15.19 -27.18 16.25
N HIS A 237 -14.05 -26.50 16.05
CA HIS A 237 -12.94 -26.50 16.98
C HIS A 237 -13.29 -25.78 18.29
N ASP A 238 -13.86 -24.58 18.22
CA ASP A 238 -14.19 -23.74 19.38
C ASP A 238 -15.57 -24.09 19.98
N ALA A 239 -16.25 -25.13 19.46
CA ALA A 239 -17.59 -25.52 19.83
C ALA A 239 -18.63 -24.39 19.76
N VAL A 240 -18.51 -23.52 18.75
CA VAL A 240 -19.45 -22.42 18.50
C VAL A 240 -20.71 -22.95 17.83
N ASP A 241 -21.86 -22.66 18.42
CA ASP A 241 -23.15 -23.03 17.81
C ASP A 241 -23.42 -22.17 16.57
N GLY A 242 -23.28 -22.76 15.38
CA GLY A 242 -23.62 -22.12 14.10
C GLY A 242 -25.07 -21.64 14.01
N GLY A 243 -25.97 -22.23 14.80
CA GLY A 243 -27.38 -21.79 14.90
C GLY A 243 -27.54 -20.37 15.45
N THR A 244 -26.56 -19.87 16.19
CA THR A 244 -26.56 -18.51 16.74
C THR A 244 -25.99 -17.45 15.82
N ILE A 245 -25.47 -17.80 14.65
CA ILE A 245 -24.80 -16.86 13.75
C ILE A 245 -25.78 -16.38 12.67
N LEU A 246 -25.95 -15.07 12.53
CA LEU A 246 -26.75 -14.45 11.48
C LEU A 246 -26.00 -14.38 10.16
N VAL A 247 -24.76 -13.90 10.20
CA VAL A 247 -23.90 -13.72 9.04
C VAL A 247 -22.43 -13.68 9.45
N ALA A 248 -21.53 -14.08 8.57
CA ALA A 248 -20.11 -13.87 8.71
C ALA A 248 -19.48 -13.47 7.35
N ALA A 249 -18.45 -12.64 7.39
CA ALA A 249 -17.56 -12.40 6.25
C ALA A 249 -16.25 -13.13 6.53
N VAL A 250 -15.84 -14.00 5.63
CA VAL A 250 -14.56 -14.72 5.67
C VAL A 250 -13.65 -14.17 4.61
N PHE A 251 -12.46 -13.75 4.96
CA PHE A 251 -11.53 -13.16 4.00
C PHE A 251 -10.07 -13.41 4.38
N THR A 252 -9.22 -13.51 3.37
CA THR A 252 -7.78 -13.73 3.51
C THR A 252 -7.02 -12.46 3.15
N THR A 253 -6.14 -12.01 4.05
CA THR A 253 -5.32 -10.83 3.85
C THR A 253 -4.18 -11.11 2.88
N GLN A 254 -3.78 -10.08 2.11
CA GLN A 254 -2.61 -10.14 1.23
C GLN A 254 -1.30 -10.35 2.02
N ASP A 255 -0.29 -10.97 1.40
CA ASP A 255 1.07 -11.05 1.94
C ASP A 255 1.86 -9.78 1.63
N VAL A 256 1.46 -8.66 2.25
CA VAL A 256 2.08 -7.33 2.06
C VAL A 256 3.61 -7.36 2.11
N PRO A 257 4.26 -8.10 3.05
CA PRO A 257 5.73 -8.13 3.11
C PRO A 257 6.39 -9.02 2.06
N GLY A 258 5.67 -9.91 1.39
CA GLY A 258 6.22 -10.95 0.52
C GLY A 258 7.11 -10.41 -0.57
N THR A 259 6.55 -9.56 -1.43
CA THR A 259 7.28 -8.97 -2.58
C THR A 259 8.59 -8.28 -2.16
N LEU A 260 8.57 -7.46 -1.09
CA LEU A 260 9.77 -6.77 -0.65
C LEU A 260 10.79 -7.70 0.01
N ARG A 261 10.34 -8.73 0.72
CA ARG A 261 11.23 -9.75 1.31
C ARG A 261 12.00 -10.50 0.23
N GLU A 262 11.30 -10.92 -0.81
CA GLU A 262 11.91 -11.60 -1.95
C GLU A 262 12.83 -10.67 -2.75
N ALA A 263 12.40 -9.42 -3.03
CA ALA A 263 13.23 -8.42 -3.68
C ALA A 263 14.52 -8.13 -2.86
N LYS A 264 14.43 -8.04 -1.53
CA LYS A 264 15.60 -7.87 -0.65
C LYS A 264 16.56 -9.07 -0.76
N THR A 265 16.02 -10.29 -0.81
CA THR A 265 16.81 -11.52 -1.00
C THR A 265 17.58 -11.48 -2.33
N VAL A 266 16.94 -11.05 -3.40
CA VAL A 266 17.60 -10.87 -4.72
C VAL A 266 18.70 -9.81 -4.61
N VAL A 267 18.40 -8.64 -4.03
CA VAL A 267 19.37 -7.53 -3.87
C VAL A 267 20.58 -7.96 -3.04
N ASP A 268 20.37 -8.71 -1.96
CA ASP A 268 21.46 -9.17 -1.09
C ASP A 268 22.39 -10.16 -1.79
N GLY A 269 21.88 -10.91 -2.76
CA GLY A 269 22.67 -11.83 -3.60
C GLY A 269 23.51 -11.14 -4.68
N LEU A 270 23.28 -9.84 -4.97
CA LEU A 270 24.02 -9.12 -5.99
C LEU A 270 25.43 -8.69 -5.50
N PRO A 271 26.38 -8.43 -6.41
CA PRO A 271 27.64 -7.75 -6.07
C PRO A 271 27.38 -6.38 -5.43
N ALA A 272 28.39 -5.83 -4.74
CA ALA A 272 28.34 -4.45 -4.27
C ALA A 272 28.07 -3.48 -5.43
N PRO A 273 27.29 -2.40 -5.23
CA PRO A 273 27.00 -1.45 -6.29
C PRO A 273 28.28 -0.78 -6.83
N SER A 274 28.42 -0.76 -8.16
CA SER A 274 29.52 -0.02 -8.80
C SER A 274 29.16 1.45 -8.97
N THR A 275 30.18 2.32 -8.93
CA THR A 275 30.03 3.76 -9.17
C THR A 275 30.69 4.19 -10.47
N THR A 276 30.17 5.26 -11.07
CA THR A 276 30.74 5.87 -12.28
C THR A 276 30.72 7.39 -12.17
N GLY A 277 31.72 8.05 -12.78
CA GLY A 277 31.80 9.50 -12.87
C GLY A 277 31.86 10.20 -11.51
N VAL A 278 32.52 9.57 -10.54
CA VAL A 278 32.68 10.12 -9.19
C VAL A 278 33.64 11.30 -9.24
N ILE A 279 33.17 12.47 -8.79
CA ILE A 279 33.95 13.73 -8.80
C ILE A 279 33.78 14.47 -7.48
N LEU A 280 34.80 15.24 -7.09
CA LEU A 280 34.64 16.28 -6.09
C LEU A 280 34.02 17.51 -6.75
N CYS A 281 32.96 18.04 -6.17
CA CYS A 281 32.34 19.27 -6.63
C CYS A 281 33.16 20.49 -6.22
N ASP A 282 33.66 21.21 -7.23
CA ASP A 282 34.25 22.53 -7.13
C ASP A 282 33.66 23.45 -8.21
N ALA A 283 34.11 24.71 -8.26
CA ALA A 283 33.60 25.69 -9.21
C ALA A 283 33.87 25.36 -10.70
N ALA A 284 34.76 24.42 -11.00
CA ALA A 284 35.14 24.02 -12.36
C ALA A 284 34.64 22.63 -12.74
N ALA A 285 34.10 21.84 -11.80
CA ALA A 285 33.70 20.47 -12.03
C ALA A 285 32.35 20.39 -12.79
N HIS A 286 32.30 19.48 -13.76
CA HIS A 286 31.05 19.15 -14.47
C HIS A 286 30.59 17.76 -14.03
N SER A 287 29.46 17.72 -13.31
CA SER A 287 28.83 16.48 -12.90
C SER A 287 28.18 15.77 -14.06
N ILE A 288 28.34 14.44 -14.14
CA ILE A 288 27.59 13.59 -15.10
C ILE A 288 26.10 13.57 -14.76
N CYS A 289 25.71 14.12 -13.63
CA CYS A 289 24.32 14.24 -13.15
C CYS A 289 23.69 15.59 -13.46
N ASP A 290 24.45 16.49 -14.06
CA ASP A 290 23.95 17.78 -14.56
C ASP A 290 23.24 17.51 -15.91
N ASP A 291 21.94 17.35 -15.84
CA ASP A 291 21.06 17.07 -16.99
C ASP A 291 20.34 18.30 -17.51
N GLY A 292 20.63 19.49 -16.96
CA GLY A 292 20.02 20.74 -17.34
C GLY A 292 18.53 20.87 -16.96
N LEU A 293 17.99 19.93 -16.20
CA LEU A 293 16.57 19.90 -15.81
C LEU A 293 16.27 20.66 -14.51
N GLY A 294 17.23 21.35 -13.94
CA GLY A 294 17.05 22.17 -12.74
C GLY A 294 16.68 23.61 -13.07
N GLY A 295 15.69 24.19 -12.37
CA GLY A 295 15.49 25.64 -12.31
C GLY A 295 16.50 26.29 -11.33
N GLU A 296 16.40 27.63 -11.14
CA GLU A 296 17.29 28.37 -10.24
C GLU A 296 17.31 27.82 -8.80
N ASP A 297 16.18 27.24 -8.32
CA ASP A 297 16.05 26.66 -6.98
C ASP A 297 16.44 25.18 -6.91
N HIS A 298 16.70 24.51 -8.03
CA HIS A 298 16.94 23.07 -8.12
C HIS A 298 18.19 22.74 -8.93
N VAL A 299 19.30 23.36 -8.58
CA VAL A 299 20.58 23.13 -9.25
C VAL A 299 20.97 21.67 -9.16
N ARG A 300 21.05 21.02 -10.31
CA ARG A 300 21.60 19.67 -10.48
C ARG A 300 23.04 19.81 -10.94
N GLY A 301 23.94 19.16 -10.47
CA GLY A 301 25.35 19.35 -10.78
C GLY A 301 26.10 20.10 -9.67
N CYS A 302 27.37 20.41 -9.93
CA CYS A 302 28.23 21.06 -8.97
C CYS A 302 27.98 22.59 -8.95
N PHE A 303 27.96 23.18 -7.75
CA PHE A 303 27.69 24.62 -7.57
C PHE A 303 28.87 25.36 -6.89
N GLY A 304 29.95 24.68 -6.60
CA GLY A 304 31.12 25.25 -5.92
C GLY A 304 31.39 24.59 -4.58
N GLU A 305 32.39 25.12 -3.89
CA GLU A 305 32.82 24.59 -2.60
C GLU A 305 31.96 25.12 -1.45
N ASP A 306 31.63 24.24 -0.49
CA ASP A 306 31.05 24.61 0.79
C ASP A 306 32.15 24.61 1.89
N PRO A 307 32.14 25.57 2.84
CA PRO A 307 33.14 25.58 3.94
C PRO A 307 32.96 24.44 4.96
N ALA A 308 31.76 23.88 5.09
CA ALA A 308 31.43 22.89 6.12
C ALA A 308 31.65 21.43 5.68
N PHE A 309 31.57 21.15 4.38
CA PHE A 309 31.70 19.80 3.85
C PHE A 309 32.30 19.76 2.44
N TYR A 310 32.82 18.59 2.08
CA TYR A 310 33.10 18.23 0.69
C TYR A 310 31.84 17.66 0.08
N GLU A 311 31.48 18.06 -1.15
CA GLU A 311 30.42 17.40 -1.93
C GLU A 311 31.05 16.53 -3.01
N VAL A 312 30.69 15.26 -3.02
CA VAL A 312 31.12 14.28 -4.03
C VAL A 312 29.86 13.86 -4.80
N GLN A 313 29.90 13.92 -6.12
CA GLN A 313 28.81 13.49 -6.99
C GLN A 313 29.23 12.34 -7.90
N GLY A 314 28.26 11.54 -8.32
CA GLY A 314 28.46 10.43 -9.23
C GLY A 314 27.17 9.67 -9.45
N ARG A 315 27.30 8.50 -10.06
CA ARG A 315 26.18 7.55 -10.23
C ARG A 315 26.55 6.23 -9.60
N PHE A 316 25.55 5.54 -9.06
CA PHE A 316 25.67 4.14 -8.67
C PHE A 316 24.62 3.30 -9.40
N LYS A 317 24.88 2.00 -9.52
CA LYS A 317 23.95 1.06 -10.18
C LYS A 317 22.98 0.45 -9.19
N THR A 318 21.71 0.40 -9.61
CA THR A 318 20.64 -0.29 -8.89
C THR A 318 19.92 -1.25 -9.84
N PRO A 319 19.50 -2.46 -9.39
CA PRO A 319 18.68 -3.33 -10.22
C PRO A 319 17.31 -2.67 -10.44
N THR A 320 16.77 -2.84 -11.63
CA THR A 320 15.42 -2.39 -11.96
C THR A 320 14.49 -3.60 -11.90
N PHE A 321 13.50 -3.55 -10.98
CA PHE A 321 12.46 -4.57 -10.86
C PHE A 321 11.19 -4.20 -11.64
N GLN A 322 11.05 -2.94 -12.01
CA GLN A 322 9.94 -2.48 -12.84
C GLN A 322 10.17 -2.93 -14.29
N ASP A 323 9.19 -3.58 -14.87
CA ASP A 323 9.18 -3.97 -16.27
C ASP A 323 8.90 -2.80 -17.22
N GLY A 324 9.01 -3.05 -18.54
CA GLY A 324 8.57 -2.10 -19.56
C GLY A 324 9.47 -0.89 -19.76
N ALA A 325 8.88 0.25 -20.14
CA ALA A 325 9.61 1.45 -20.58
C ALA A 325 9.18 2.71 -19.82
N ARG A 326 10.17 3.37 -19.20
CA ARG A 326 9.92 4.68 -18.53
C ARG A 326 9.43 5.72 -19.54
N PRO A 327 8.54 6.62 -19.13
CA PRO A 327 8.11 6.92 -17.76
C PRO A 327 6.90 6.13 -17.25
N TYR A 328 6.47 5.04 -17.89
CA TYR A 328 5.36 4.19 -17.48
C TYR A 328 4.00 4.90 -17.41
N VAL A 329 3.71 5.77 -18.37
CA VAL A 329 2.52 6.65 -18.33
C VAL A 329 1.21 5.87 -18.29
N THR A 330 1.14 4.78 -19.05
CA THR A 330 -0.04 3.92 -19.17
C THR A 330 0.29 2.48 -18.77
N PRO A 331 -0.70 1.63 -18.46
CA PRO A 331 -0.46 0.22 -18.17
C PRO A 331 0.29 -0.53 -19.27
N ASP A 332 0.13 -0.14 -20.54
CA ASP A 332 0.83 -0.74 -21.67
C ASP A 332 2.36 -0.45 -21.66
N ASP A 333 2.79 0.57 -20.92
CA ASP A 333 4.20 0.91 -20.73
C ASP A 333 4.88 0.05 -19.65
N GLY A 334 4.12 -0.76 -18.89
CA GLY A 334 4.61 -1.52 -17.75
C GLY A 334 4.78 -0.67 -16.50
N GLY A 335 5.85 -0.90 -15.75
CA GLY A 335 6.20 -0.18 -14.52
C GLY A 335 5.84 -0.93 -13.24
N GLY A 336 5.18 -2.08 -13.34
CA GLY A 336 4.94 -3.01 -12.25
C GLY A 336 6.16 -3.90 -11.95
N PHE A 337 6.09 -4.70 -10.89
CA PHE A 337 7.00 -5.80 -10.65
C PHE A 337 6.44 -7.05 -11.30
N THR A 338 7.28 -7.80 -12.00
CA THR A 338 6.95 -9.14 -12.53
C THR A 338 7.63 -10.21 -11.70
N PHE A 339 7.07 -11.40 -11.75
CA PHE A 339 7.53 -12.52 -10.94
C PHE A 339 7.83 -13.75 -11.81
N ASP A 340 8.86 -14.48 -11.47
CA ASP A 340 9.17 -15.76 -12.09
C ASP A 340 8.17 -16.86 -11.68
N ALA A 341 8.31 -18.04 -12.27
CA ALA A 341 7.45 -19.17 -11.96
C ALA A 341 7.54 -19.66 -10.49
N GLY A 342 8.55 -19.23 -9.76
CA GLY A 342 8.75 -19.51 -8.33
C GLY A 342 8.17 -18.45 -7.42
N GLY A 343 7.66 -17.33 -7.99
CA GLY A 343 7.14 -16.18 -7.24
C GLY A 343 8.20 -15.17 -6.80
N ALA A 344 9.46 -15.30 -7.25
CA ALA A 344 10.50 -14.33 -6.97
C ALA A 344 10.41 -13.14 -7.95
N PRO A 345 10.59 -11.87 -7.48
CA PRO A 345 10.58 -10.71 -8.34
C PRO A 345 11.72 -10.76 -9.37
N GLU A 346 11.39 -10.52 -10.64
CA GLU A 346 12.35 -10.50 -11.75
C GLU A 346 13.06 -9.16 -11.85
N THR A 347 14.33 -9.18 -12.29
CA THR A 347 15.08 -7.96 -12.59
C THR A 347 15.12 -7.71 -14.10
N HIS A 348 14.84 -6.47 -14.50
CA HIS A 348 14.82 -6.00 -15.90
C HIS A 348 16.05 -5.14 -16.24
N GLY A 349 17.21 -5.53 -15.71
CA GLY A 349 18.48 -4.83 -15.90
C GLY A 349 18.85 -3.93 -14.74
N GLU A 350 19.72 -2.96 -15.03
CA GLU A 350 20.24 -2.01 -14.05
C GLU A 350 20.00 -0.55 -14.49
N THR A 351 19.85 0.32 -13.54
CA THR A 351 19.74 1.77 -13.76
C THR A 351 20.89 2.50 -13.06
N ASP A 352 21.48 3.47 -13.75
CA ASP A 352 22.41 4.43 -13.14
C ASP A 352 21.59 5.49 -12.39
N VAL A 353 21.87 5.65 -11.08
CA VAL A 353 21.19 6.58 -10.20
C VAL A 353 22.17 7.65 -9.74
N CYS A 354 21.85 8.92 -9.98
CA CYS A 354 22.65 10.04 -9.53
C CYS A 354 22.62 10.18 -8.02
N PHE A 355 23.78 10.42 -7.42
CA PHE A 355 23.92 10.69 -5.99
C PHE A 355 24.78 11.93 -5.71
N SER A 356 24.55 12.53 -4.54
CA SER A 356 25.43 13.47 -3.87
C SER A 356 25.76 12.94 -2.49
N LEU A 357 27.05 12.95 -2.16
CA LEU A 357 27.60 12.52 -0.87
C LEU A 357 28.35 13.70 -0.25
N THR A 358 27.97 14.11 0.95
CA THR A 358 28.71 15.13 1.68
C THR A 358 29.54 14.51 2.80
N ILE A 359 30.79 15.00 2.97
CA ILE A 359 31.76 14.54 3.98
C ILE A 359 32.21 15.76 4.75
N PRO A 360 32.13 15.78 6.09
CA PRO A 360 32.51 16.95 6.92
C PRO A 360 33.93 17.42 6.68
N LYS A 361 34.13 18.75 6.58
CA LYS A 361 35.44 19.40 6.47
C LYS A 361 36.03 19.77 7.84
N GLY A 362 37.33 19.83 7.91
CA GLY A 362 38.06 20.37 9.09
C GLY A 362 38.08 19.45 10.31
N VAL A 363 37.56 18.22 10.16
CA VAL A 363 37.57 17.21 11.24
C VAL A 363 38.15 15.89 10.71
N THR A 364 38.71 15.11 11.64
CA THR A 364 39.31 13.81 11.31
C THR A 364 38.22 12.74 11.28
N MET A 365 38.24 11.87 10.26
CA MET A 365 37.38 10.70 10.21
C MET A 365 37.53 9.85 11.46
N PRO A 366 36.42 9.42 12.10
CA PRO A 366 36.50 8.48 13.22
C PRO A 366 37.15 7.15 12.83
N VAL A 367 37.68 6.43 13.81
CA VAL A 367 38.42 5.17 13.59
C VAL A 367 37.55 4.11 12.91
N ASP A 368 36.26 4.09 13.18
CA ASP A 368 35.30 3.14 12.59
C ASP A 368 34.66 3.63 11.28
N GLY A 369 35.03 4.84 10.82
CA GLY A 369 34.46 5.51 9.66
C GLY A 369 33.44 6.59 10.06
N TRP A 370 32.89 7.29 9.05
CA TRP A 370 31.91 8.33 9.26
C TRP A 370 30.56 7.73 9.62
N PRO A 371 29.86 8.17 10.68
CA PRO A 371 28.43 7.94 10.79
C PRO A 371 27.75 8.64 9.61
N VAL A 372 26.76 7.96 9.02
CA VAL A 372 26.18 8.43 7.76
C VAL A 372 24.66 8.46 7.80
N VAL A 373 24.07 9.48 7.20
CA VAL A 373 22.65 9.61 6.99
C VAL A 373 22.34 9.41 5.51
N VAL A 374 21.48 8.45 5.19
CA VAL A 374 20.86 8.35 3.87
C VAL A 374 19.66 9.31 3.86
N TYR A 375 19.77 10.38 3.10
CA TYR A 375 18.71 11.36 2.93
C TYR A 375 17.97 11.07 1.63
N LEU A 376 16.64 10.98 1.68
CA LEU A 376 15.84 10.90 0.45
C LEU A 376 14.82 12.04 0.37
N HIS A 377 14.86 12.73 -0.76
CA HIS A 377 14.07 13.92 -1.04
C HIS A 377 12.58 13.62 -1.24
N GLY A 378 11.74 14.65 -1.14
CA GLY A 378 10.33 14.63 -1.51
C GLY A 378 10.12 14.75 -3.02
N THR A 379 8.88 14.56 -3.45
CA THR A 379 8.45 14.70 -4.85
C THR A 379 8.84 16.09 -5.38
N GLY A 380 9.36 16.12 -6.59
CA GLY A 380 9.89 17.36 -7.23
C GLY A 380 11.31 17.73 -6.80
N GLY A 381 11.89 17.04 -5.81
CA GLY A 381 13.27 17.25 -5.39
C GLY A 381 14.30 16.54 -6.27
N SER A 382 15.55 16.48 -5.79
CA SER A 382 16.66 15.80 -6.46
C SER A 382 17.67 15.24 -5.46
N TYR A 383 18.61 14.48 -5.95
CA TYR A 383 19.76 13.98 -5.20
C TYR A 383 20.54 15.06 -4.45
N ARG A 384 20.39 16.36 -4.79
CA ARG A 384 21.01 17.51 -4.13
C ARG A 384 20.10 18.30 -3.18
N SER A 385 18.83 17.93 -3.04
CA SER A 385 17.88 18.72 -2.22
C SER A 385 18.39 18.98 -0.79
N PHE A 386 19.08 18.02 -0.18
CA PHE A 386 19.63 18.17 1.16
C PHE A 386 20.78 19.18 1.27
N VAL A 387 21.48 19.42 0.18
CA VAL A 387 22.50 20.49 0.07
C VAL A 387 21.79 21.84 -0.07
N GLY A 388 20.85 21.95 -1.01
CA GLY A 388 20.13 23.19 -1.31
C GLY A 388 19.28 23.71 -0.13
N ASN A 389 18.70 22.82 0.67
CA ASN A 389 17.89 23.17 1.84
C ASN A 389 18.67 23.29 3.16
N GLY A 390 20.00 23.16 3.11
CA GLY A 390 20.90 23.35 4.26
C GLY A 390 21.04 22.17 5.21
N VAL A 391 20.38 21.03 4.98
CA VAL A 391 20.49 19.84 5.84
C VAL A 391 21.92 19.30 5.86
N ALA A 392 22.63 19.33 4.73
CA ALA A 392 24.03 18.93 4.64
C ALA A 392 24.93 19.69 5.64
N GLY A 393 24.79 21.01 5.66
CA GLY A 393 25.54 21.87 6.59
C GLY A 393 25.17 21.64 8.05
N GLN A 394 23.87 21.43 8.35
CA GLN A 394 23.42 21.12 9.71
C GLN A 394 23.96 19.79 10.21
N LEU A 395 23.95 18.74 9.38
CA LEU A 395 24.42 17.41 9.76
C LEU A 395 25.94 17.30 9.76
N SER A 396 26.67 18.19 9.08
CA SER A 396 28.15 18.20 9.12
C SER A 396 28.71 18.49 10.51
N ALA A 397 27.94 19.16 11.39
CA ALA A 397 28.32 19.45 12.77
C ALA A 397 27.09 19.61 13.68
N VAL A 398 26.63 18.52 14.26
CA VAL A 398 25.49 18.48 15.17
C VAL A 398 25.94 18.62 16.60
N THR A 399 25.48 19.64 17.33
CA THR A 399 25.71 19.77 18.77
C THR A 399 24.72 18.89 19.52
N LEU A 400 25.22 17.96 20.32
CA LEU A 400 24.40 17.08 21.16
C LEU A 400 24.06 17.73 22.51
N ASP A 401 23.15 17.14 23.27
CA ASP A 401 22.70 17.64 24.57
C ASP A 401 23.83 17.77 25.62
N ASP A 402 24.89 16.95 25.50
CA ASP A 402 26.09 16.98 26.35
C ASP A 402 27.12 18.01 25.87
N ALA A 403 26.75 18.86 24.92
CA ALA A 403 27.60 19.85 24.26
C ALA A 403 28.77 19.28 23.42
N SER A 404 28.81 17.97 23.19
CA SER A 404 29.71 17.37 22.22
C SER A 404 29.24 17.63 20.79
N THR A 405 30.15 17.50 19.81
CA THR A 405 29.78 17.63 18.39
C THR A 405 29.87 16.28 17.70
N GLN A 406 28.80 15.88 17.03
CA GLN A 406 28.77 14.73 16.13
C GLN A 406 28.77 15.22 14.68
N ASN A 407 29.67 14.65 13.88
CA ASN A 407 29.78 14.97 12.46
C ASN A 407 29.27 13.80 11.64
N PHE A 408 28.31 14.06 10.73
CA PHE A 408 27.73 13.05 9.86
C PHE A 408 28.10 13.31 8.38
N ALA A 409 28.44 12.24 7.67
CA ALA A 409 28.34 12.26 6.23
C ALA A 409 26.86 12.10 5.83
N VAL A 410 26.50 12.55 4.63
CA VAL A 410 25.12 12.43 4.13
C VAL A 410 25.16 11.98 2.69
N LEU A 411 24.47 10.87 2.36
CA LEU A 411 24.25 10.41 1.00
C LEU A 411 22.81 10.68 0.61
N SER A 412 22.59 11.26 -0.57
CA SER A 412 21.27 11.37 -1.19
C SER A 412 21.33 10.96 -2.67
N PHE A 413 20.22 10.49 -3.20
CA PHE A 413 20.13 10.03 -4.58
C PHE A 413 18.77 10.39 -5.21
N ASP A 414 18.67 10.35 -6.56
CA ASP A 414 17.41 10.57 -7.25
C ASP A 414 16.42 9.44 -7.00
N ALA A 415 15.28 9.76 -6.41
CA ALA A 415 14.16 8.83 -6.24
C ALA A 415 13.59 8.35 -7.61
N PRO A 416 12.81 7.26 -7.66
CA PRO A 416 12.08 6.87 -8.86
C PRO A 416 11.30 8.04 -9.47
N GLN A 417 11.29 8.13 -10.81
CA GLN A 417 10.65 9.19 -11.60
C GLN A 417 11.24 10.60 -11.38
N HIS A 418 12.50 10.71 -10.94
CA HIS A 418 13.22 11.98 -10.83
C HIS A 418 14.48 11.98 -11.69
N GLY A 419 14.93 13.14 -12.12
CA GLY A 419 16.12 13.31 -12.95
C GLY A 419 16.06 12.44 -14.21
N ALA A 420 17.18 11.80 -14.55
CA ALA A 420 17.30 10.92 -15.72
C ALA A 420 16.37 9.67 -15.66
N ARG A 421 15.84 9.36 -14.47
CA ARG A 421 14.93 8.22 -14.26
C ARG A 421 13.53 8.44 -14.84
N ARG A 422 13.22 9.61 -15.37
CA ARG A 422 11.99 9.93 -16.09
C ARG A 422 11.97 9.46 -17.56
N GLY A 423 13.00 8.79 -18.04
CA GLY A 423 13.09 8.36 -19.44
C GLY A 423 13.09 9.49 -20.46
N GLY A 424 13.51 10.71 -20.04
CA GLY A 424 13.48 11.90 -20.87
C GLY A 424 12.11 12.59 -20.96
N SER A 425 11.12 12.15 -20.18
CA SER A 425 9.81 12.82 -20.12
C SER A 425 9.92 14.24 -19.57
N PRO A 426 9.21 15.22 -20.16
CA PRO A 426 9.10 16.57 -19.63
C PRO A 426 8.07 16.68 -18.49
N GLU A 427 7.27 15.64 -18.24
CA GLU A 427 6.22 15.65 -17.23
C GLU A 427 6.80 15.81 -15.82
N ASP A 428 6.04 16.45 -14.94
CA ASP A 428 6.42 16.65 -13.56
C ASP A 428 6.56 15.32 -12.81
N PRO A 429 7.58 15.17 -11.94
CA PRO A 429 7.77 13.99 -11.13
C PRO A 429 6.54 13.59 -10.31
N GLU A 430 5.71 14.56 -9.89
CA GLU A 430 4.45 14.33 -9.17
C GLU A 430 3.47 13.48 -9.99
N ILE A 431 3.31 13.81 -11.27
CA ILE A 431 2.43 13.09 -12.19
C ILE A 431 2.96 11.68 -12.42
N LEU A 432 4.26 11.55 -12.65
CA LEU A 432 4.90 10.28 -12.99
C LEU A 432 5.03 9.34 -11.80
N PHE A 433 5.26 9.88 -10.59
CA PHE A 433 5.43 9.06 -9.40
C PHE A 433 4.10 8.52 -8.88
N PHE A 434 3.11 9.39 -8.65
CA PHE A 434 1.80 8.98 -8.16
C PHE A 434 0.95 8.28 -9.23
N ASN A 435 1.20 8.55 -10.46
CA ASN A 435 0.70 7.89 -11.66
C ASN A 435 -0.71 7.29 -11.58
N PHE A 436 -1.70 8.14 -11.35
CA PHE A 436 -3.11 7.73 -11.28
C PHE A 436 -3.62 7.07 -12.57
N MET A 437 -2.90 7.27 -13.68
CA MET A 437 -3.22 6.65 -14.98
C MET A 437 -2.71 5.22 -15.09
N ASN A 438 -1.70 4.86 -14.29
CA ASN A 438 -1.09 3.53 -14.23
C ASN A 438 -0.78 3.16 -12.77
N PRO A 439 -1.77 2.67 -12.00
CA PRO A 439 -1.59 2.33 -10.59
C PRO A 439 -0.54 1.26 -10.33
N GLY A 440 -0.35 0.30 -11.25
CA GLY A 440 0.72 -0.71 -11.16
C GLY A 440 2.10 -0.07 -11.15
N ALA A 441 2.34 0.94 -12.02
CA ALA A 441 3.58 1.70 -12.00
C ALA A 441 3.72 2.59 -10.75
N ALA A 442 2.62 3.18 -10.25
CA ALA A 442 2.64 3.93 -9.00
C ALA A 442 3.08 3.06 -7.82
N TYR A 443 2.55 1.84 -7.74
CA TYR A 443 2.96 0.83 -6.76
C TYR A 443 4.42 0.42 -6.97
N GLY A 444 4.81 0.08 -8.21
CA GLY A 444 6.18 -0.25 -8.58
C GLY A 444 7.20 0.85 -8.25
N ASN A 445 6.85 2.12 -8.42
CA ASN A 445 7.69 3.26 -8.04
C ASN A 445 8.00 3.26 -6.53
N VAL A 446 7.02 2.92 -5.69
CA VAL A 446 7.22 2.87 -4.23
C VAL A 446 8.15 1.73 -3.86
N LEU A 447 7.95 0.54 -4.42
CA LEU A 447 8.78 -0.64 -4.16
C LEU A 447 10.23 -0.43 -4.68
N GLN A 448 10.38 0.10 -5.89
CA GLN A 448 11.69 0.39 -6.47
C GLN A 448 12.48 1.40 -5.63
N GLY A 449 11.80 2.39 -5.02
CA GLY A 449 12.46 3.32 -4.11
C GLY A 449 13.03 2.65 -2.85
N ALA A 450 12.41 1.59 -2.34
CA ALA A 450 12.97 0.79 -1.26
C ALA A 450 14.23 0.02 -1.70
N VAL A 451 14.19 -0.59 -2.89
CA VAL A 451 15.34 -1.28 -3.52
C VAL A 451 16.54 -0.32 -3.66
N ASP A 452 16.29 0.89 -4.15
CA ASP A 452 17.32 1.92 -4.31
C ASP A 452 17.95 2.31 -2.96
N GLY A 453 17.13 2.39 -1.90
CA GLY A 453 17.59 2.64 -0.54
C GLY A 453 18.51 1.53 -0.01
N TRP A 454 18.18 0.27 -0.28
CA TRP A 454 19.07 -0.88 0.06
C TRP A 454 20.37 -0.86 -0.72
N GLN A 455 20.33 -0.49 -2.00
CA GLN A 455 21.56 -0.34 -2.78
C GLN A 455 22.41 0.85 -2.30
N ALA A 456 21.79 1.93 -1.85
CA ALA A 456 22.51 3.05 -1.24
C ALA A 456 23.22 2.65 0.07
N SER A 457 22.58 1.85 0.94
CA SER A 457 23.23 1.32 2.15
C SER A 457 24.40 0.39 1.81
N ARG A 458 24.21 -0.52 0.83
CA ARG A 458 25.26 -1.43 0.35
C ARG A 458 26.44 -0.68 -0.29
N LEU A 459 26.16 0.40 -1.03
CA LEU A 459 27.21 1.30 -1.55
C LEU A 459 28.05 1.86 -0.40
N LEU A 460 27.42 2.40 0.63
CA LEU A 460 28.11 2.99 1.78
C LEU A 460 28.97 1.93 2.51
N VAL A 461 28.40 0.76 2.79
CA VAL A 461 29.15 -0.35 3.44
C VAL A 461 30.34 -0.81 2.62
N SER A 462 30.23 -0.79 1.29
CA SER A 462 31.32 -1.22 0.38
C SER A 462 32.32 -0.11 0.02
N THR A 463 32.05 1.14 0.39
CA THR A 463 32.95 2.25 0.11
C THR A 463 34.14 2.23 1.08
N ASP A 464 35.33 2.01 0.53
CA ASP A 464 36.60 2.04 1.22
C ASP A 464 37.62 2.74 0.30
N TRP A 465 37.61 4.07 0.30
CA TRP A 465 38.51 4.86 -0.52
C TRP A 465 39.75 5.23 0.27
N ASP A 466 40.91 4.78 -0.19
CA ASP A 466 42.18 5.29 0.29
C ASP A 466 42.43 6.72 -0.22
N ALA A 467 43.51 7.37 0.27
CA ALA A 467 43.83 8.75 -0.12
C ALA A 467 44.10 8.91 -1.64
N ALA A 468 44.49 7.86 -2.33
CA ALA A 468 44.79 7.92 -3.75
C ALA A 468 43.53 7.74 -4.64
N SER A 469 42.59 6.93 -4.21
CA SER A 469 41.31 6.67 -4.92
C SER A 469 40.19 7.64 -4.51
N SER A 470 40.33 8.28 -3.34
CA SER A 470 39.34 9.20 -2.82
C SER A 470 39.29 10.51 -3.60
N PRO A 471 38.13 10.99 -4.04
CA PRO A 471 38.00 12.28 -4.72
C PRO A 471 38.35 13.47 -3.85
N ILE A 472 38.40 13.32 -2.51
CA ILE A 472 38.78 14.39 -1.56
C ILE A 472 40.24 14.29 -1.10
N GLY A 473 40.99 13.32 -1.64
CA GLY A 473 42.43 13.17 -1.33
C GLY A 473 42.75 12.64 0.07
N THR A 474 41.77 12.19 0.83
CA THR A 474 41.92 11.53 2.13
C THR A 474 41.09 10.24 2.18
N GLU A 475 41.44 9.35 3.10
CA GLU A 475 40.67 8.11 3.30
C GLU A 475 39.22 8.40 3.63
N VAL A 476 38.30 7.63 3.04
CA VAL A 476 36.85 7.72 3.30
C VAL A 476 36.25 6.32 3.42
N ARG A 477 35.65 6.05 4.56
CA ARG A 477 34.80 4.89 4.81
C ARG A 477 33.68 5.28 5.77
N PHE A 478 32.63 4.46 5.80
CA PHE A 478 31.45 4.69 6.63
C PHE A 478 31.32 3.63 7.71
N ASP A 479 30.82 4.02 8.87
CA ASP A 479 30.57 3.11 9.98
C ASP A 479 29.25 2.36 9.76
N PRO A 480 29.29 1.04 9.51
CA PRO A 480 28.08 0.26 9.24
C PRO A 480 27.16 0.11 10.47
N ALA A 481 27.65 0.40 11.68
CA ALA A 481 26.86 0.38 12.91
C ALA A 481 26.18 1.74 13.21
N ARG A 482 26.47 2.78 12.42
CA ARG A 482 25.93 4.14 12.60
C ARG A 482 25.41 4.69 11.28
N MET A 483 24.49 3.95 10.67
CA MET A 483 23.73 4.36 9.49
C MET A 483 22.33 4.79 9.90
N TYR A 484 21.86 5.90 9.34
CA TYR A 484 20.57 6.50 9.67
C TYR A 484 19.82 6.86 8.39
N TYR A 485 18.51 6.87 8.45
CA TYR A 485 17.68 7.28 7.34
C TYR A 485 16.88 8.55 7.67
N TYR A 486 16.88 9.51 6.75
CA TYR A 486 16.11 10.74 6.83
C TYR A 486 15.27 10.91 5.56
N GLY A 487 13.97 10.64 5.62
CA GLY A 487 13.05 10.78 4.49
C GLY A 487 12.17 12.02 4.59
N HIS A 488 12.08 12.77 3.50
CA HIS A 488 11.13 13.87 3.36
C HIS A 488 10.02 13.51 2.37
N SER A 489 8.74 13.62 2.76
CA SER A 489 7.58 13.36 1.89
C SER A 489 7.67 12.00 1.18
N GLN A 490 7.80 11.94 -0.15
CA GLN A 490 8.04 10.71 -0.92
C GLN A 490 9.22 9.90 -0.35
N GLY A 491 10.30 10.56 0.03
CA GLY A 491 11.44 9.90 0.66
C GLY A 491 11.08 9.19 1.96
N ALA A 492 10.11 9.68 2.73
CA ALA A 492 9.61 8.98 3.92
C ALA A 492 8.75 7.75 3.55
N THR A 493 8.01 7.79 2.44
CA THR A 493 7.26 6.63 1.92
C THR A 493 8.21 5.49 1.57
N HIS A 494 9.28 5.77 0.82
CA HIS A 494 10.32 4.78 0.53
C HIS A 494 11.06 4.33 1.79
N GLY A 495 11.35 5.29 2.68
CA GLY A 495 12.12 5.06 3.90
C GLY A 495 11.47 4.07 4.85
N ALA A 496 10.17 4.14 5.02
CA ALA A 496 9.43 3.18 5.85
C ALA A 496 9.65 1.74 5.38
N LEU A 497 9.67 1.52 4.06
CA LEU A 497 9.96 0.21 3.47
C LEU A 497 11.46 -0.12 3.51
N THR A 498 12.33 0.86 3.22
CA THR A 498 13.79 0.65 3.26
C THR A 498 14.23 0.15 4.63
N VAL A 499 13.89 0.86 5.70
CA VAL A 499 14.35 0.52 7.06
C VAL A 499 13.67 -0.72 7.64
N ALA A 500 12.45 -1.06 7.16
CA ALA A 500 11.76 -2.26 7.62
C ALA A 500 12.46 -3.57 7.22
N TYR A 501 13.23 -3.55 6.12
CA TYR A 501 13.88 -4.74 5.56
C TYR A 501 15.41 -4.67 5.56
N ASP A 502 16.01 -3.52 5.87
CA ASP A 502 17.47 -3.37 5.92
C ASP A 502 17.96 -3.15 7.37
N PRO A 503 18.60 -4.15 7.98
CA PRO A 503 19.09 -4.05 9.36
C PRO A 503 20.28 -3.11 9.53
N SER A 504 20.78 -2.49 8.45
CA SER A 504 21.85 -1.49 8.50
C SER A 504 21.41 -0.17 9.14
N PHE A 505 20.08 0.09 9.20
CA PHE A 505 19.50 1.31 9.74
C PHE A 505 19.02 1.19 11.18
#